data_1d22e7adc445b94b5b8f9cda654c6dcb
#
_entry.id   1d22e7adc445b94b5b8f9cda654c6dcb
#
_cell.length_a   1.000
_cell.length_b   1.000
_cell.length_c   1.000
_cell.angle_alpha   90.00
_cell.angle_beta   90.00
_cell.angle_gamma   90.00
#
_symmetry.space_group_name_H-M   'P 1'
#
loop_
_entity.id
_entity.type
_entity.pdbx_description
1 polymer ?
#
loop_
_entity_poly.entity_id
_entity_poly.type
_entity_poly.pdbx_seq_one_letter_code
_entity_poly.pdbx_strand_id
1 'polypeptide(L)'
;GFSRKELLDQLGVMFLAGHETTASSLTWAFLIISMQPDLARRIRAEVRAVAGDDPLTLEHVRKLTFVRNVFRESLRLYPPIPFMPRVAAEAATIGRYRVKRGAMIMVSPWTIHRHRDHWRNPHAFDPDRFSPEREHELVPGAYLPFGLGPRTCVGAGFATLEATLILARLVCRYDIQVIDAAKVRPIA
;
A
#
# COMPACT_ATOMS: atom_id res chain seq x y z
N GLY A 1 -1.73 -25.22 -22.11
CA GLY A 1 -0.59 -24.60 -21.40
C GLY A 1 -0.10 -23.41 -22.18
N PHE A 2 0.66 -22.51 -21.52
CA PHE A 2 1.27 -21.35 -22.19
C PHE A 2 2.37 -21.76 -23.13
N SER A 3 2.48 -21.11 -24.29
CA SER A 3 3.66 -21.17 -25.15
C SER A 3 4.86 -20.53 -24.42
N ARG A 4 6.09 -20.83 -24.91
CA ARG A 4 7.31 -20.22 -24.36
C ARG A 4 7.28 -18.69 -24.39
N LYS A 5 6.73 -18.10 -25.45
CA LYS A 5 6.60 -16.65 -25.59
C LYS A 5 5.64 -16.09 -24.55
N GLU A 6 4.44 -16.65 -24.43
CA GLU A 6 3.46 -16.21 -23.43
C GLU A 6 4.01 -16.33 -22.01
N LEU A 7 4.77 -17.39 -21.71
CA LEU A 7 5.41 -17.53 -20.40
C LEU A 7 6.43 -16.42 -20.12
N LEU A 8 7.28 -16.09 -21.10
CA LEU A 8 8.24 -15.00 -20.98
C LEU A 8 7.55 -13.64 -20.83
N ASP A 9 6.47 -13.40 -21.57
CA ASP A 9 5.66 -12.19 -21.45
C ASP A 9 5.04 -12.08 -20.05
N GLN A 10 4.50 -13.17 -19.50
CA GLN A 10 3.95 -13.19 -18.13
C GLN A 10 5.03 -12.92 -17.07
N LEU A 11 6.20 -13.54 -17.19
CA LEU A 11 7.32 -13.29 -16.27
C LEU A 11 7.77 -11.83 -16.33
N GLY A 12 7.87 -11.24 -17.52
CA GLY A 12 8.19 -9.81 -17.70
C GLY A 12 7.18 -8.90 -17.03
N VAL A 13 5.88 -9.17 -17.22
CA VAL A 13 4.81 -8.40 -16.55
C VAL A 13 4.89 -8.52 -15.03
N MET A 14 5.07 -9.72 -14.48
CA MET A 14 5.17 -9.94 -13.04
C MET A 14 6.38 -9.21 -12.44
N PHE A 15 7.52 -9.26 -13.12
CA PHE A 15 8.73 -8.56 -12.69
C PHE A 15 8.53 -7.04 -12.65
N LEU A 16 8.05 -6.45 -13.74
CA LEU A 16 7.85 -5.00 -13.84
C LEU A 16 6.79 -4.51 -12.85
N ALA A 17 5.65 -5.21 -12.77
CA ALA A 17 4.56 -4.82 -11.89
C ALA A 17 4.93 -4.91 -10.40
N GLY A 18 5.72 -5.91 -10.01
CA GLY A 18 6.12 -6.13 -8.62
C GLY A 18 7.27 -5.24 -8.16
N HIS A 19 8.22 -4.95 -9.06
CA HIS A 19 9.45 -4.22 -8.70
C HIS A 19 9.17 -2.75 -8.38
N GLU A 20 8.66 -1.98 -9.32
CA GLU A 20 8.55 -0.52 -9.21
C GLU A 20 7.50 -0.10 -8.17
N THR A 21 6.35 -0.76 -8.15
CA THR A 21 5.27 -0.42 -7.23
C THR A 21 5.64 -0.66 -5.77
N THR A 22 6.29 -1.78 -5.47
CA THR A 22 6.75 -2.09 -4.10
C THR A 22 7.88 -1.16 -3.69
N ALA A 23 8.86 -0.89 -4.57
CA ALA A 23 9.97 0.03 -4.30
C ALA A 23 9.46 1.45 -4.01
N SER A 24 8.55 1.98 -4.82
CA SER A 24 7.93 3.29 -4.61
C SER A 24 7.19 3.35 -3.26
N SER A 25 6.39 2.33 -2.95
CA SER A 25 5.65 2.26 -1.68
C SER A 25 6.56 2.24 -0.46
N LEU A 26 7.66 1.47 -0.52
CA LEU A 26 8.66 1.40 0.54
C LEU A 26 9.42 2.71 0.70
N THR A 27 9.73 3.39 -0.40
CA THR A 27 10.39 4.70 -0.38
C THR A 27 9.56 5.71 0.41
N TRP A 28 8.25 5.79 0.17
CA TRP A 28 7.36 6.65 0.94
C TRP A 28 7.25 6.23 2.41
N ALA A 29 7.19 4.93 2.69
CA ALA A 29 7.16 4.45 4.06
C ALA A 29 8.44 4.83 4.82
N PHE A 30 9.61 4.65 4.24
CA PHE A 30 10.88 5.04 4.85
C PHE A 30 11.02 6.55 5.03
N LEU A 31 10.58 7.35 4.06
CA LEU A 31 10.54 8.79 4.20
C LEU A 31 9.72 9.20 5.44
N ILE A 32 8.52 8.66 5.59
CA ILE A 32 7.64 8.99 6.70
C ILE A 32 8.24 8.52 8.04
N ILE A 33 8.79 7.31 8.09
CA ILE A 33 9.45 6.78 9.28
C ILE A 33 10.64 7.67 9.70
N SER A 34 11.42 8.17 8.73
CA SER A 34 12.55 9.07 9.02
C SER A 34 12.11 10.41 9.60
N MET A 35 10.93 10.88 9.23
CA MET A 35 10.36 12.15 9.72
C MET A 35 9.60 11.99 11.05
N GLN A 36 9.29 10.77 11.46
CA GLN A 36 8.51 10.45 12.66
C GLN A 36 9.23 9.38 13.50
N PRO A 37 10.21 9.77 14.35
CA PRO A 37 11.01 8.82 15.15
C PRO A 37 10.18 7.87 16.04
N ASP A 38 8.96 8.28 16.41
CA ASP A 38 8.04 7.45 17.17
C ASP A 38 7.64 6.19 16.40
N LEU A 39 7.44 6.27 15.10
CA LEU A 39 7.14 5.10 14.27
C LEU A 39 8.27 4.08 14.30
N ALA A 40 9.53 4.53 14.14
CA ALA A 40 10.68 3.65 14.21
C ALA A 40 10.80 2.96 15.58
N ARG A 41 10.54 3.70 16.66
CA ARG A 41 10.56 3.17 18.03
C ARG A 41 9.49 2.08 18.22
N ARG A 42 8.26 2.34 17.77
CA ARG A 42 7.15 1.38 17.85
C ARG A 42 7.39 0.13 17.00
N ILE A 43 7.94 0.29 15.79
CA ILE A 43 8.34 -0.83 14.92
C ILE A 43 9.37 -1.72 15.64
N ARG A 44 10.44 -1.12 16.18
CA ARG A 44 11.47 -1.86 16.93
C ARG A 44 10.89 -2.59 18.14
N ALA A 45 9.98 -1.95 18.87
CA ALA A 45 9.33 -2.55 20.03
C ALA A 45 8.47 -3.76 19.62
N GLU A 46 7.67 -3.66 18.56
CA GLU A 46 6.88 -4.80 18.08
C GLU A 46 7.75 -5.95 17.59
N VAL A 47 8.78 -5.66 16.79
CA VAL A 47 9.70 -6.70 16.30
C VAL A 47 10.39 -7.42 17.45
N ARG A 48 10.86 -6.68 18.46
CA ARG A 48 11.49 -7.27 19.64
C ARG A 48 10.52 -8.10 20.46
N ALA A 49 9.27 -7.67 20.59
CA ALA A 49 8.24 -8.44 21.31
C ALA A 49 7.85 -9.75 20.60
N VAL A 50 7.91 -9.76 19.25
CA VAL A 50 7.49 -10.92 18.44
C VAL A 50 8.64 -11.92 18.22
N ALA A 51 9.85 -11.45 17.95
CA ALA A 51 10.99 -12.29 17.54
C ALA A 51 12.15 -12.30 18.56
N GLY A 52 12.16 -11.38 19.54
CA GLY A 52 13.30 -11.25 20.44
C GLY A 52 14.57 -10.86 19.66
N ASP A 53 15.63 -11.61 19.88
CA ASP A 53 16.91 -11.49 19.18
C ASP A 53 17.06 -12.51 18.03
N ASP A 54 16.04 -13.33 17.78
CA ASP A 54 16.06 -14.35 16.74
C ASP A 54 15.90 -13.76 15.34
N PRO A 55 16.39 -14.43 14.30
CA PRO A 55 16.11 -14.05 12.92
C PRO A 55 14.62 -14.10 12.61
N LEU A 56 14.12 -13.07 11.89
CA LEU A 56 12.71 -13.01 11.49
C LEU A 56 12.34 -14.18 10.58
N THR A 57 11.40 -14.98 11.02
CA THR A 57 10.76 -16.04 10.24
C THR A 57 9.48 -15.53 9.59
N LEU A 58 8.92 -16.29 8.64
CA LEU A 58 7.63 -16.00 8.02
C LEU A 58 6.51 -15.90 9.06
N GLU A 59 6.55 -16.76 10.09
CA GLU A 59 5.59 -16.74 11.17
C GLU A 59 5.67 -15.46 12.00
N HIS A 60 6.88 -14.99 12.31
CA HIS A 60 7.10 -13.73 12.98
C HIS A 60 6.53 -12.56 12.15
N VAL A 61 6.85 -12.49 10.85
CA VAL A 61 6.37 -11.42 9.98
C VAL A 61 4.84 -11.35 9.92
N ARG A 62 4.15 -12.48 9.95
CA ARG A 62 2.68 -12.52 10.00
C ARG A 62 2.09 -11.91 11.28
N LYS A 63 2.82 -11.92 12.38
CA LYS A 63 2.43 -11.36 13.68
C LYS A 63 2.73 -9.85 13.80
N LEU A 64 3.55 -9.27 12.90
CA LEU A 64 3.92 -7.85 12.91
C LEU A 64 2.76 -6.97 12.41
N THR A 65 1.76 -6.77 13.25
CA THR A 65 0.54 -6.05 12.90
C THR A 65 0.78 -4.55 12.72
N PHE A 66 1.53 -3.92 13.62
CA PHE A 66 1.83 -2.50 13.54
C PHE A 66 2.72 -2.16 12.32
N VAL A 67 3.78 -2.93 12.08
CA VAL A 67 4.63 -2.77 10.89
C VAL A 67 3.80 -2.86 9.61
N ARG A 68 2.93 -3.86 9.52
CA ARG A 68 2.00 -4.00 8.40
C ARG A 68 1.07 -2.79 8.26
N ASN A 69 0.57 -2.25 9.36
CA ASN A 69 -0.31 -1.09 9.35
C ASN A 69 0.42 0.20 8.95
N VAL A 70 1.71 0.35 9.29
CA VAL A 70 2.56 1.42 8.75
C VAL A 70 2.62 1.34 7.22
N PHE A 71 2.81 0.16 6.66
CA PHE A 71 2.79 -0.03 5.21
C PHE A 71 1.41 0.26 4.61
N ARG A 72 0.33 -0.22 5.22
CA ARG A 72 -1.05 0.07 4.78
C ARG A 72 -1.34 1.57 4.74
N GLU A 73 -0.91 2.30 5.77
CA GLU A 73 -1.12 3.75 5.84
C GLU A 73 -0.25 4.51 4.83
N SER A 74 0.94 4.01 4.55
CA SER A 74 1.76 4.53 3.45
C SER A 74 1.06 4.37 2.10
N LEU A 75 0.51 3.19 1.80
CA LEU A 75 -0.28 2.94 0.60
C LEU A 75 -1.55 3.80 0.52
N ARG A 76 -2.16 4.12 1.66
CA ARG A 76 -3.31 5.02 1.69
C ARG A 76 -2.92 6.43 1.24
N LEU A 77 -1.86 6.98 1.81
CA LEU A 77 -1.43 8.34 1.48
C LEU A 77 -0.67 8.41 0.15
N TYR A 78 0.12 7.41 -0.18
CA TYR A 78 0.96 7.41 -1.38
C TYR A 78 0.76 6.11 -2.18
N PRO A 79 -0.45 5.91 -2.76
CA PRO A 79 -0.68 4.74 -3.59
C PRO A 79 0.19 4.81 -4.84
N PRO A 80 0.98 3.77 -5.15
CA PRO A 80 1.84 3.76 -6.34
C PRO A 80 1.04 3.82 -7.64
N ILE A 81 -0.22 3.39 -7.60
CA ILE A 81 -1.19 3.52 -8.70
C ILE A 81 -2.28 4.49 -8.27
N PRO A 82 -2.11 5.81 -8.55
CA PRO A 82 -3.06 6.83 -8.09
C PRO A 82 -4.38 6.84 -8.86
N PHE A 83 -4.39 6.26 -10.07
CA PHE A 83 -5.54 6.21 -10.98
C PHE A 83 -5.67 4.85 -11.63
N MET A 84 -6.90 4.31 -11.66
CA MET A 84 -7.22 3.04 -12.29
C MET A 84 -8.28 3.27 -13.37
N PRO A 85 -7.89 3.33 -14.67
CA PRO A 85 -8.84 3.51 -15.75
C PRO A 85 -9.66 2.24 -16.00
N ARG A 86 -10.92 2.43 -16.37
CA ARG A 86 -11.84 1.40 -16.87
C ARG A 86 -12.58 1.92 -18.08
N VAL A 87 -12.87 1.07 -19.04
CA VAL A 87 -13.70 1.41 -20.19
C VAL A 87 -15.05 0.68 -20.04
N ALA A 88 -16.14 1.40 -20.17
CA ALA A 88 -17.47 0.83 -20.11
C ALA A 88 -17.71 -0.09 -21.32
N ALA A 89 -17.89 -1.39 -21.08
CA ALA A 89 -18.15 -2.39 -22.13
C ALA A 89 -19.53 -2.19 -22.76
N GLU A 90 -20.48 -1.68 -21.98
CA GLU A 90 -21.85 -1.35 -22.40
C GLU A 90 -22.32 -0.05 -21.71
N ALA A 91 -23.46 0.47 -22.12
CA ALA A 91 -24.06 1.61 -21.46
C ALA A 91 -24.56 1.21 -20.05
N ALA A 92 -24.24 2.00 -19.05
CA ALA A 92 -24.57 1.72 -17.64
C ALA A 92 -24.99 2.99 -16.90
N THR A 93 -25.52 2.82 -15.69
CA THR A 93 -25.77 3.92 -14.76
C THR A 93 -24.94 3.70 -13.49
N ILE A 94 -24.16 4.71 -13.09
CA ILE A 94 -23.36 4.70 -11.88
C ILE A 94 -23.89 5.82 -10.98
N GLY A 95 -24.58 5.45 -9.91
CA GLY A 95 -25.30 6.41 -9.09
C GLY A 95 -26.34 7.18 -9.94
N ARG A 96 -26.19 8.51 -10.06
CA ARG A 96 -27.06 9.38 -10.88
C ARG A 96 -26.53 9.63 -12.30
N TYR A 97 -25.37 9.10 -12.65
CA TYR A 97 -24.70 9.41 -13.92
C TYR A 97 -24.91 8.29 -14.95
N ARG A 98 -25.31 8.67 -16.15
CA ARG A 98 -25.35 7.78 -17.31
C ARG A 98 -23.98 7.70 -17.95
N VAL A 99 -23.49 6.48 -18.11
CA VAL A 99 -22.19 6.16 -18.74
C VAL A 99 -22.47 5.50 -20.07
N LYS A 100 -21.93 6.07 -21.15
CA LYS A 100 -22.07 5.49 -22.51
C LYS A 100 -21.08 4.33 -22.68
N ARG A 101 -21.41 3.39 -23.56
CA ARG A 101 -20.44 2.38 -24.02
C ARG A 101 -19.19 3.08 -24.58
N GLY A 102 -18.01 2.57 -24.21
CA GLY A 102 -16.71 3.13 -24.60
C GLY A 102 -16.24 4.32 -23.75
N ALA A 103 -17.09 4.82 -22.84
CA ALA A 103 -16.66 5.89 -21.96
C ALA A 103 -15.56 5.42 -20.98
N MET A 104 -14.55 6.26 -20.77
CA MET A 104 -13.51 6.01 -19.76
C MET A 104 -14.01 6.46 -18.38
N ILE A 105 -13.91 5.54 -17.42
CA ILE A 105 -14.19 5.76 -16.01
C ILE A 105 -12.86 5.72 -15.27
N MET A 106 -12.56 6.79 -14.53
CA MET A 106 -11.35 6.89 -13.75
C MET A 106 -11.66 6.66 -12.27
N VAL A 107 -11.18 5.56 -11.71
CA VAL A 107 -11.20 5.33 -10.26
C VAL A 107 -9.90 5.85 -9.67
N SER A 108 -9.98 6.76 -8.71
CA SER A 108 -8.81 7.40 -8.11
C SER A 108 -8.60 6.99 -6.65
N PRO A 109 -7.75 6.00 -6.35
CA PRO A 109 -7.32 5.71 -4.98
C PRO A 109 -6.77 6.94 -4.27
N TRP A 110 -5.97 7.76 -4.96
CA TRP A 110 -5.42 8.99 -4.40
C TRP A 110 -6.49 9.91 -3.80
N THR A 111 -7.59 10.11 -4.51
CA THR A 111 -8.71 10.96 -4.06
C THR A 111 -9.55 10.26 -2.99
N ILE A 112 -9.91 8.98 -3.23
CA ILE A 112 -10.77 8.21 -2.33
C ILE A 112 -10.13 8.04 -0.96
N HIS A 113 -8.82 7.73 -0.93
CA HIS A 113 -8.07 7.57 0.31
C HIS A 113 -7.89 8.86 1.12
N ARG A 114 -8.25 10.01 0.56
CA ARG A 114 -8.19 11.33 1.20
C ARG A 114 -9.54 12.00 1.35
N HIS A 115 -10.62 11.30 1.01
CA HIS A 115 -11.95 11.86 1.08
C HIS A 115 -12.41 12.04 2.53
N ARG A 116 -12.83 13.24 2.91
CA ARG A 116 -13.17 13.61 4.31
C ARG A 116 -14.36 12.84 4.87
N ASP A 117 -15.28 12.41 4.02
CA ASP A 117 -16.45 11.63 4.42
C ASP A 117 -16.09 10.17 4.76
N HIS A 118 -14.92 9.71 4.31
CA HIS A 118 -14.48 8.32 4.49
C HIS A 118 -13.32 8.20 5.50
N TRP A 119 -12.58 9.29 5.72
CA TRP A 119 -11.37 9.26 6.52
C TRP A 119 -11.33 10.42 7.52
N ARG A 120 -11.32 10.11 8.79
CA ARG A 120 -11.07 11.09 9.85
C ARG A 120 -9.61 11.55 9.74
N ASN A 121 -9.37 12.88 9.71
CA ASN A 121 -8.04 13.46 9.52
C ASN A 121 -7.30 12.85 8.31
N PRO A 122 -7.82 12.99 7.07
CA PRO A 122 -7.38 12.23 5.91
C PRO A 122 -5.94 12.46 5.51
N HIS A 123 -5.33 13.56 5.91
CA HIS A 123 -3.93 13.91 5.60
C HIS A 123 -2.93 13.50 6.69
N ALA A 124 -3.40 13.12 7.87
CA ALA A 124 -2.53 12.64 8.93
C ALA A 124 -2.09 11.19 8.64
N PHE A 125 -0.82 10.88 8.90
CA PHE A 125 -0.31 9.52 8.89
C PHE A 125 -0.60 8.85 10.23
N ASP A 126 -1.51 7.91 10.24
CA ASP A 126 -2.02 7.24 11.44
C ASP A 126 -2.20 5.73 11.18
N PRO A 127 -1.16 4.91 11.41
CA PRO A 127 -1.23 3.46 11.20
C PRO A 127 -2.27 2.76 12.07
N ASP A 128 -2.63 3.37 13.21
CA ASP A 128 -3.59 2.78 14.15
C ASP A 128 -5.01 2.76 13.59
N ARG A 129 -5.30 3.43 12.45
CA ARG A 129 -6.56 3.28 11.71
C ARG A 129 -6.87 1.84 11.34
N PHE A 130 -5.82 1.05 11.10
CA PHE A 130 -5.91 -0.34 10.68
C PHE A 130 -5.72 -1.32 11.84
N SER A 131 -5.71 -0.83 13.09
CA SER A 131 -5.68 -1.72 14.25
C SER A 131 -7.02 -2.44 14.40
N PRO A 132 -7.04 -3.65 15.03
CA PRO A 132 -8.26 -4.39 15.26
C PRO A 132 -9.35 -3.57 16.00
N GLU A 133 -8.93 -2.69 16.91
CA GLU A 133 -9.82 -1.84 17.70
C GLU A 133 -10.53 -0.79 16.84
N ARG A 134 -9.91 -0.33 15.74
CA ARG A 134 -10.42 0.74 14.88
C ARG A 134 -10.80 0.29 13.47
N GLU A 135 -10.60 -0.98 13.13
CA GLU A 135 -10.93 -1.48 11.80
C GLU A 135 -12.43 -1.31 11.46
N HIS A 136 -13.30 -1.27 12.46
CA HIS A 136 -14.73 -0.99 12.30
C HIS A 136 -15.04 0.44 11.83
N GLU A 137 -14.11 1.39 12.00
CA GLU A 137 -14.24 2.78 11.50
C GLU A 137 -14.02 2.87 9.97
N LEU A 138 -13.46 1.84 9.34
CA LEU A 138 -13.14 1.86 7.93
C LEU A 138 -14.39 1.70 7.07
N VAL A 139 -14.63 2.68 6.22
CA VAL A 139 -15.76 2.64 5.27
C VAL A 139 -15.47 1.58 4.19
N PRO A 140 -16.38 0.61 3.96
CA PRO A 140 -16.20 -0.39 2.92
C PRO A 140 -15.96 0.26 1.53
N GLY A 141 -14.90 -0.19 0.84
CA GLY A 141 -14.52 0.35 -0.47
C GLY A 141 -13.78 1.69 -0.44
N ALA A 142 -13.54 2.29 0.72
CA ALA A 142 -12.73 3.50 0.84
C ALA A 142 -11.22 3.22 0.85
N TYR A 143 -10.77 1.99 1.10
CA TYR A 143 -9.37 1.57 1.06
C TYR A 143 -9.16 0.54 -0.05
N LEU A 144 -8.53 0.95 -1.16
CA LEU A 144 -8.35 0.13 -2.37
C LEU A 144 -6.98 0.30 -3.03
N PRO A 145 -5.87 0.17 -2.28
CA PRO A 145 -4.53 0.35 -2.85
C PRO A 145 -4.17 -0.72 -3.87
N PHE A 146 -4.82 -1.88 -3.81
CA PHE A 146 -4.65 -3.01 -4.71
C PHE A 146 -5.82 -3.20 -5.68
N GLY A 147 -6.74 -2.24 -5.75
CA GLY A 147 -7.97 -2.34 -6.52
C GLY A 147 -9.04 -3.22 -5.87
N LEU A 148 -10.12 -3.47 -6.59
CA LEU A 148 -11.26 -4.29 -6.17
C LEU A 148 -11.80 -5.12 -7.33
N GLY A 149 -12.51 -6.22 -6.99
CA GLY A 149 -13.21 -7.09 -7.93
C GLY A 149 -12.27 -7.96 -8.77
N PRO A 150 -12.67 -8.37 -9.99
CA PRO A 150 -11.93 -9.32 -10.82
C PRO A 150 -10.55 -8.84 -11.28
N ARG A 151 -10.25 -7.56 -11.10
CA ARG A 151 -8.96 -6.93 -11.45
C ARG A 151 -8.14 -6.54 -10.24
N THR A 152 -8.44 -7.10 -9.07
CA THR A 152 -7.62 -6.93 -7.86
C THR A 152 -6.20 -7.43 -8.12
N CYS A 153 -5.22 -6.74 -7.54
CA CYS A 153 -3.80 -7.10 -7.69
C CYS A 153 -3.54 -8.53 -7.20
N VAL A 154 -2.99 -9.36 -8.07
CA VAL A 154 -2.63 -10.75 -7.74
C VAL A 154 -1.50 -10.81 -6.72
N GLY A 155 -0.60 -9.81 -6.72
CA GLY A 155 0.55 -9.70 -5.81
C GLY A 155 0.27 -9.05 -4.46
N ALA A 156 -0.98 -8.69 -4.12
CA ALA A 156 -1.29 -7.93 -2.92
C ALA A 156 -0.77 -8.57 -1.61
N GLY A 157 -0.97 -9.89 -1.48
CA GLY A 157 -0.47 -10.63 -0.32
C GLY A 157 1.05 -10.70 -0.26
N PHE A 158 1.70 -10.93 -1.41
CA PHE A 158 3.15 -10.97 -1.51
C PHE A 158 3.76 -9.60 -1.19
N ALA A 159 3.29 -8.53 -1.83
CA ALA A 159 3.79 -7.17 -1.61
C ALA A 159 3.65 -6.73 -0.15
N THR A 160 2.52 -7.07 0.49
CA THR A 160 2.30 -6.73 1.90
C THR A 160 3.27 -7.48 2.83
N LEU A 161 3.48 -8.77 2.56
CA LEU A 161 4.40 -9.60 3.34
C LEU A 161 5.85 -9.15 3.17
N GLU A 162 6.29 -8.94 1.93
CA GLU A 162 7.61 -8.47 1.57
C GLU A 162 7.91 -7.11 2.20
N ALA A 163 7.00 -6.14 2.03
CA ALA A 163 7.17 -4.82 2.61
C ALA A 163 7.23 -4.84 4.14
N THR A 164 6.39 -5.67 4.79
CA THR A 164 6.43 -5.83 6.25
C THR A 164 7.78 -6.37 6.71
N LEU A 165 8.33 -7.37 6.03
CA LEU A 165 9.65 -7.93 6.32
C LEU A 165 10.77 -6.90 6.13
N ILE A 166 10.76 -6.18 5.01
CA ILE A 166 11.78 -5.18 4.68
C ILE A 166 11.75 -4.04 5.71
N LEU A 167 10.57 -3.50 6.02
CA LEU A 167 10.41 -2.44 7.03
C LEU A 167 10.91 -2.90 8.40
N ALA A 168 10.46 -4.07 8.87
CA ALA A 168 10.89 -4.63 10.14
C ALA A 168 12.42 -4.76 10.20
N ARG A 169 13.01 -5.34 9.17
CA ARG A 169 14.45 -5.65 9.16
C ARG A 169 15.33 -4.40 9.07
N LEU A 170 14.98 -3.47 8.17
CA LEU A 170 15.80 -2.27 7.96
C LEU A 170 15.65 -1.27 9.11
N VAL A 171 14.44 -1.06 9.64
CA VAL A 171 14.22 -0.14 10.76
C VAL A 171 14.86 -0.66 12.05
N CYS A 172 14.93 -1.99 12.26
CA CYS A 172 15.64 -2.55 13.41
C CYS A 172 17.15 -2.45 13.29
N ARG A 173 17.70 -2.49 12.07
CA ARG A 173 19.14 -2.54 11.84
C ARG A 173 19.79 -1.16 11.64
N TYR A 174 19.04 -0.20 11.14
CA TYR A 174 19.56 1.10 10.71
C TYR A 174 18.73 2.25 11.29
N ASP A 175 19.41 3.36 11.57
CA ASP A 175 18.76 4.66 11.76
C ASP A 175 18.62 5.34 10.40
N ILE A 176 17.37 5.46 9.94
CA ILE A 176 17.06 5.96 8.61
C ILE A 176 16.90 7.47 8.69
N GLN A 177 17.70 8.19 7.93
CA GLN A 177 17.61 9.64 7.80
C GLN A 177 17.47 10.02 6.33
N VAL A 178 16.58 10.97 6.05
CA VAL A 178 16.39 11.52 4.72
C VAL A 178 17.08 12.88 4.64
N ILE A 179 17.99 13.02 3.68
CA ILE A 179 18.65 14.28 3.37
C ILE A 179 17.65 15.15 2.59
N ASP A 180 17.49 16.41 3.00
CA ASP A 180 16.59 17.37 2.33
C ASP A 180 15.13 16.91 2.17
N ALA A 181 14.54 16.33 3.20
CA ALA A 181 13.13 15.87 3.19
C ALA A 181 12.15 16.95 2.68
N ALA A 182 12.45 18.22 2.90
CA ALA A 182 11.64 19.34 2.41
C ALA A 182 11.60 19.46 0.87
N LYS A 183 12.54 18.87 0.15
CA LYS A 183 12.59 18.86 -1.31
C LYS A 183 11.85 17.67 -1.93
N VAL A 184 11.50 16.67 -1.14
CA VAL A 184 10.79 15.49 -1.65
C VAL A 184 9.37 15.89 -2.04
N ARG A 185 8.99 15.57 -3.27
CA ARG A 185 7.65 15.81 -3.83
C ARG A 185 7.17 14.56 -4.56
N PRO A 186 5.87 14.23 -4.48
CA PRO A 186 5.27 13.24 -5.37
C PRO A 186 5.41 13.74 -6.82
N ILE A 187 5.86 12.86 -7.72
CA ILE A 187 5.85 13.08 -9.15
C ILE A 187 4.72 12.21 -9.71
N ALA A 188 3.76 12.83 -10.40
CA ALA A 188 2.64 12.16 -11.05
C ALA A 188 2.96 11.86 -12.52
#